data_d104f73d3965a81f4127c2261657dfa0
#
_entry.id   d104f73d3965a81f4127c2261657dfa0
#
_cell.length_a   1.000
_cell.length_b   1.000
_cell.length_c   1.000
_cell.angle_alpha   90.00
_cell.angle_beta   90.00
_cell.angle_gamma   90.00
#
_symmetry.space_group_name_H-M   'P 1'
#
loop_
_entity.id
_entity.type
_entity.pdbx_description
1 polymer ?
#
loop_
_entity_poly.entity_id
_entity_poly.type
_entity_poly.pdbx_seq_one_letter_code
_entity_poly.pdbx_strand_id
1 'polypeptide(L)'
;LPVAGILMGVGYLLAPAVMGAAGDTTGFAYTAGFLLIKAGGALIDNMAWLFAVGAAVGLADDHDGTAGLAGLVAFLMIQQLLSPAVVGTIRGMDADAQTAWLATTEGIAFSKIAGNSFIGILSAVIGGTCYNKFKDTRLPDWLAFFSGKRCVAIMTAVICIVVSVVLLFAWPLIFGALV
;
A
#
# COMPACT_ATOMS: atom_id res chain seq x y z
N LEU A 1 14.05 0.07 -6.60
CA LEU A 1 14.78 -0.04 -5.33
C LEU A 1 16.27 0.35 -5.45
N PRO A 2 17.07 -0.14 -6.45
CA PRO A 2 18.47 0.26 -6.58
C PRO A 2 18.66 1.78 -6.70
N VAL A 3 17.82 2.46 -7.45
CA VAL A 3 17.85 3.92 -7.61
C VAL A 3 17.65 4.63 -6.26
N ALA A 4 16.72 4.17 -5.43
CA ALA A 4 16.52 4.73 -4.10
C ALA A 4 17.77 4.59 -3.22
N GLY A 5 18.42 3.42 -3.25
CA GLY A 5 19.66 3.18 -2.52
C GLY A 5 20.80 4.08 -3.00
N ILE A 6 20.96 4.28 -4.30
CA ILE A 6 21.96 5.18 -4.87
C ILE A 6 21.70 6.63 -4.45
N LEU A 7 20.44 7.10 -4.58
CA LEU A 7 20.08 8.47 -4.19
C LEU A 7 20.35 8.72 -2.71
N MET A 8 19.96 7.81 -1.84
CA MET A 8 20.22 7.93 -0.40
C MET A 8 21.72 7.84 -0.10
N GLY A 9 22.45 6.92 -0.72
CA GLY A 9 23.89 6.77 -0.51
C GLY A 9 24.67 8.03 -0.88
N VAL A 10 24.40 8.61 -2.06
CA VAL A 10 24.99 9.89 -2.47
C VAL A 10 24.53 11.02 -1.55
N GLY A 11 23.26 11.02 -1.16
CA GLY A 11 22.72 12.02 -0.24
C GLY A 11 23.42 12.02 1.12
N TYR A 12 23.68 10.85 1.71
CA TYR A 12 24.43 10.74 2.98
C TYR A 12 25.90 11.13 2.86
N LEU A 13 26.52 10.94 1.70
CA LEU A 13 27.88 11.43 1.44
C LEU A 13 27.93 12.95 1.41
N LEU A 14 26.91 13.61 0.85
CA LEU A 14 26.83 15.08 0.76
C LEU A 14 26.34 15.73 2.06
N ALA A 15 25.55 15.03 2.84
CA ALA A 15 24.94 15.52 4.08
C ALA A 15 25.16 14.55 5.24
N PRO A 16 26.40 14.30 5.68
CA PRO A 16 26.72 13.36 6.77
C PRO A 16 26.10 13.78 8.10
N ALA A 17 25.84 15.06 8.31
CA ALA A 17 25.18 15.59 9.50
C ALA A 17 23.76 15.04 9.72
N VAL A 18 23.07 14.55 8.67
CA VAL A 18 21.75 13.89 8.78
C VAL A 18 21.84 12.58 9.56
N MET A 19 23.01 11.91 9.55
CA MET A 19 23.27 10.69 10.34
C MET A 19 23.88 10.98 11.72
N GLY A 20 23.90 12.26 12.16
CA GLY A 20 24.52 12.65 13.44
C GLY A 20 26.04 12.76 13.38
N ALA A 21 26.65 12.70 12.20
CA ALA A 21 28.08 12.98 12.03
C ALA A 21 28.35 14.49 12.09
N ALA A 22 29.55 14.86 12.54
CA ALA A 22 29.96 16.25 12.52
C ALA A 22 30.03 16.77 11.08
N GLY A 23 29.29 17.85 10.79
CA GLY A 23 29.23 18.45 9.46
C GLY A 23 28.37 19.71 9.45
N ASP A 24 28.51 20.49 8.39
CA ASP A 24 27.70 21.69 8.19
C ASP A 24 26.24 21.31 7.96
N THR A 25 25.32 21.92 8.73
CA THR A 25 23.86 21.80 8.57
C THR A 25 23.29 22.87 7.68
N THR A 26 24.14 23.77 7.16
CA THR A 26 23.78 24.88 6.30
C THR A 26 24.71 24.88 5.08
N GLY A 27 24.16 25.06 3.91
CA GLY A 27 24.92 25.13 2.68
C GLY A 27 24.31 24.32 1.53
N PHE A 28 24.79 24.61 0.33
CA PHE A 28 24.25 23.97 -0.87
C PHE A 28 24.45 22.44 -0.88
N ALA A 29 25.62 21.96 -0.44
CA ALA A 29 25.93 20.53 -0.39
C ALA A 29 25.01 19.79 0.58
N TYR A 30 24.76 20.33 1.77
CA TYR A 30 23.83 19.78 2.75
C TYR A 30 22.39 19.74 2.20
N THR A 31 21.93 20.85 1.61
CA THR A 31 20.59 20.93 1.03
C THR A 31 20.40 19.93 -0.11
N ALA A 32 21.37 19.83 -1.01
CA ALA A 32 21.34 18.86 -2.11
C ALA A 32 21.35 17.41 -1.59
N GLY A 33 22.21 17.09 -0.63
CA GLY A 33 22.27 15.78 0.01
C GLY A 33 20.97 15.42 0.72
N PHE A 34 20.38 16.36 1.48
CA PHE A 34 19.08 16.17 2.14
C PHE A 34 17.95 15.90 1.16
N LEU A 35 17.90 16.64 0.04
CA LEU A 35 16.90 16.41 -1.02
C LEU A 35 17.05 15.03 -1.65
N LEU A 36 18.28 14.57 -1.89
CA LEU A 36 18.54 13.22 -2.43
C LEU A 36 18.11 12.13 -1.44
N ILE A 37 18.38 12.31 -0.14
CA ILE A 37 17.92 11.39 0.92
C ILE A 37 16.41 11.33 0.94
N LYS A 38 15.72 12.47 0.89
CA LYS A 38 14.25 12.52 0.87
C LYS A 38 13.66 11.91 -0.40
N ALA A 39 14.28 12.16 -1.55
CA ALA A 39 13.85 11.56 -2.81
C ALA A 39 14.00 10.02 -2.81
N GLY A 40 15.12 9.50 -2.31
CA GLY A 40 15.32 8.07 -2.16
C GLY A 40 14.36 7.45 -1.12
N GLY A 41 14.19 8.13 0.03
CA GLY A 41 13.25 7.73 1.07
C GLY A 41 11.81 7.66 0.57
N ALA A 42 11.37 8.62 -0.24
CA ALA A 42 10.02 8.62 -0.81
C ALA A 42 9.70 7.34 -1.61
N LEU A 43 10.68 6.75 -2.29
CA LEU A 43 10.50 5.48 -3.01
C LEU A 43 10.39 4.29 -2.05
N ILE A 44 11.18 4.29 -0.98
CA ILE A 44 11.19 3.20 0.03
C ILE A 44 9.92 3.27 0.88
N ASP A 45 9.55 4.45 1.34
CA ASP A 45 8.38 4.66 2.21
C ASP A 45 7.07 4.31 1.49
N ASN A 46 7.03 4.46 0.15
CA ASN A 46 5.86 4.15 -0.66
C ASN A 46 5.99 2.83 -1.45
N MET A 47 6.86 1.93 -1.00
CA MET A 47 7.12 0.67 -1.69
C MET A 47 5.87 -0.21 -1.84
N ALA A 48 4.97 -0.21 -0.85
CA ALA A 48 3.71 -0.93 -0.90
C ALA A 48 2.80 -0.48 -2.06
N TRP A 49 2.75 0.83 -2.33
CA TRP A 49 2.03 1.41 -3.46
C TRP A 49 2.62 0.98 -4.80
N LEU A 50 3.95 1.02 -4.90
CA LEU A 50 4.66 0.62 -6.11
C LEU A 50 4.44 -0.86 -6.42
N PHE A 51 4.41 -1.72 -5.40
CA PHE A 51 4.09 -3.13 -5.57
C PHE A 51 2.63 -3.34 -5.97
N ALA A 52 1.69 -2.64 -5.34
CA ALA A 52 0.27 -2.77 -5.67
C ALA A 52 -0.02 -2.48 -7.15
N VAL A 53 0.61 -1.44 -7.71
CA VAL A 53 0.43 -1.07 -9.11
C VAL A 53 1.29 -1.94 -10.03
N GLY A 54 2.61 -2.00 -9.77
CA GLY A 54 3.57 -2.63 -10.68
C GLY A 54 3.38 -4.13 -10.81
N ALA A 55 3.14 -4.83 -9.69
CA ALA A 55 2.92 -6.27 -9.74
C ALA A 55 1.54 -6.61 -10.33
N ALA A 56 0.50 -5.78 -10.13
CA ALA A 56 -0.80 -5.97 -10.77
C ALA A 56 -0.71 -5.89 -12.31
N VAL A 57 0.04 -4.92 -12.85
CA VAL A 57 0.32 -4.81 -14.29
C VAL A 57 1.13 -6.01 -14.76
N GLY A 58 2.14 -6.44 -13.98
CA GLY A 58 2.96 -7.59 -14.31
C GLY A 58 2.21 -8.93 -14.33
N LEU A 59 1.14 -9.05 -13.52
CA LEU A 59 0.28 -10.24 -13.46
C LEU A 59 -0.85 -10.22 -14.50
N ALA A 60 -1.08 -9.09 -15.15
CA ALA A 60 -2.08 -8.98 -16.21
C ALA A 60 -1.57 -9.65 -17.50
N ASP A 61 -2.42 -10.43 -18.15
CA ASP A 61 -2.07 -11.18 -19.38
C ASP A 61 -1.59 -10.27 -20.53
N ASP A 62 -2.14 -9.06 -20.60
CA ASP A 62 -1.85 -8.05 -21.63
C ASP A 62 -1.04 -6.86 -21.12
N HIS A 63 -0.58 -6.91 -19.86
CA HIS A 63 0.18 -5.85 -19.19
C HIS A 63 -0.49 -4.46 -19.25
N ASP A 64 -1.81 -4.43 -19.20
CA ASP A 64 -2.59 -3.19 -19.31
C ASP A 64 -2.53 -2.37 -18.01
N GLY A 65 -2.43 -1.05 -18.16
CA GLY A 65 -2.43 -0.12 -17.03
C GLY A 65 -3.71 -0.15 -16.18
N THR A 66 -4.83 -0.62 -16.73
CA THR A 66 -6.09 -0.80 -15.99
C THR A 66 -5.96 -1.86 -14.89
N ALA A 67 -5.10 -2.87 -15.10
CA ALA A 67 -4.78 -3.83 -14.04
C ALA A 67 -4.03 -3.16 -12.88
N GLY A 68 -3.15 -2.21 -13.18
CA GLY A 68 -2.48 -1.40 -12.17
C GLY A 68 -3.46 -0.56 -11.34
N LEU A 69 -4.46 0.04 -12.00
CA LEU A 69 -5.54 0.75 -11.31
C LEU A 69 -6.35 -0.19 -10.42
N ALA A 70 -6.66 -1.41 -10.87
CA ALA A 70 -7.35 -2.41 -10.05
C ALA A 70 -6.51 -2.80 -8.81
N GLY A 71 -5.20 -2.99 -8.97
CA GLY A 71 -4.28 -3.23 -7.86
C GLY A 71 -4.22 -2.08 -6.87
N LEU A 72 -4.20 -0.84 -7.37
CA LEU A 72 -4.25 0.36 -6.55
C LEU A 72 -5.58 0.48 -5.79
N VAL A 73 -6.71 0.25 -6.45
CA VAL A 73 -8.04 0.22 -5.81
C VAL A 73 -8.08 -0.82 -4.71
N ALA A 74 -7.57 -2.03 -4.97
CA ALA A 74 -7.47 -3.09 -3.96
C ALA A 74 -6.66 -2.64 -2.75
N PHE A 75 -5.50 -2.03 -2.97
CA PHE A 75 -4.63 -1.56 -1.90
C PHE A 75 -5.30 -0.47 -1.04
N LEU A 76 -5.88 0.54 -1.68
CA LEU A 76 -6.59 1.62 -0.98
C LEU A 76 -7.78 1.10 -0.17
N MET A 77 -8.55 0.17 -0.73
CA MET A 77 -9.70 -0.43 -0.03
C MET A 77 -9.25 -1.21 1.20
N ILE A 78 -8.24 -2.07 1.07
CA ILE A 78 -7.71 -2.87 2.19
C ILE A 78 -7.12 -1.94 3.25
N GLN A 79 -6.30 -0.96 2.85
CA GLN A 79 -5.70 0.00 3.77
C GLN A 79 -6.76 0.78 4.56
N GLN A 80 -7.81 1.25 3.90
CA GLN A 80 -8.86 2.04 4.53
C GLN A 80 -9.75 1.20 5.43
N LEU A 81 -10.20 0.04 4.95
CA LEU A 81 -11.10 -0.84 5.71
C LEU A 81 -10.45 -1.47 6.94
N LEU A 82 -9.13 -1.71 6.88
CA LEU A 82 -8.35 -2.23 8.00
C LEU A 82 -7.59 -1.13 8.76
N SER A 83 -7.91 0.15 8.52
CA SER A 83 -7.33 1.23 9.31
C SER A 83 -7.75 1.10 10.79
N PRO A 84 -6.87 1.47 11.74
CA PRO A 84 -7.18 1.37 13.17
C PRO A 84 -8.49 2.05 13.57
N ALA A 85 -8.81 3.18 12.93
CA ALA A 85 -10.04 3.92 13.19
C ALA A 85 -11.29 3.10 12.81
N VAL A 86 -11.29 2.48 11.62
CA VAL A 86 -12.42 1.66 11.14
C VAL A 86 -12.54 0.38 11.96
N VAL A 87 -11.43 -0.28 12.26
CA VAL A 87 -11.41 -1.50 13.09
C VAL A 87 -11.93 -1.21 14.51
N GLY A 88 -11.50 -0.11 15.12
CA GLY A 88 -12.01 0.33 16.43
C GLY A 88 -13.53 0.57 16.42
N THR A 89 -14.03 1.25 15.38
CA THR A 89 -15.47 1.48 15.20
C THR A 89 -16.26 0.16 15.02
N ILE A 90 -15.76 -0.76 14.19
CA ILE A 90 -16.40 -2.08 13.98
C ILE A 90 -16.48 -2.89 15.27
N ARG A 91 -15.46 -2.78 16.14
CA ARG A 91 -15.40 -3.46 17.44
C ARG A 91 -16.16 -2.72 18.55
N GLY A 92 -16.76 -1.56 18.27
CA GLY A 92 -17.51 -0.76 19.25
C GLY A 92 -16.65 -0.15 20.33
N MET A 93 -15.37 0.18 20.02
CA MET A 93 -14.44 0.77 20.97
C MET A 93 -14.68 2.27 21.11
N ASP A 94 -14.72 2.78 22.32
CA ASP A 94 -14.66 4.21 22.62
C ASP A 94 -13.26 4.76 22.36
N ALA A 95 -13.11 6.10 22.28
CA ALA A 95 -11.84 6.75 21.95
C ALA A 95 -10.71 6.36 22.92
N ASP A 96 -11.01 6.25 24.22
CA ASP A 96 -10.03 5.85 25.22
C ASP A 96 -9.65 4.36 25.10
N ALA A 97 -10.62 3.49 24.83
CA ALA A 97 -10.38 2.08 24.57
C ALA A 97 -9.57 1.88 23.29
N GLN A 98 -9.80 2.66 22.27
CA GLN A 98 -9.06 2.61 21.01
C GLN A 98 -7.60 3.04 21.20
N THR A 99 -7.32 4.08 21.97
CA THR A 99 -5.93 4.50 22.26
C THR A 99 -5.18 3.45 23.06
N ALA A 100 -5.81 2.80 24.04
CA ALA A 100 -5.23 1.70 24.77
C ALA A 100 -4.98 0.46 23.89
N TRP A 101 -5.93 0.14 22.99
CA TRP A 101 -5.79 -0.97 22.04
C TRP A 101 -4.65 -0.74 21.04
N LEU A 102 -4.43 0.50 20.57
CA LEU A 102 -3.32 0.84 19.67
C LEU A 102 -1.95 0.56 20.26
N ALA A 103 -1.82 0.53 21.59
CA ALA A 103 -0.59 0.17 22.28
C ALA A 103 -0.37 -1.37 22.35
N THR A 104 -1.38 -2.18 22.03
CA THR A 104 -1.26 -3.64 21.98
C THR A 104 -0.61 -4.10 20.69
N THR A 105 -0.06 -5.33 20.70
CA THR A 105 0.51 -5.97 19.50
C THR A 105 -0.48 -6.01 18.34
N GLU A 106 -1.75 -6.23 18.65
CA GLU A 106 -2.82 -6.26 17.65
C GLU A 106 -3.06 -4.86 17.02
N GLY A 107 -3.18 -3.82 17.83
CA GLY A 107 -3.34 -2.44 17.34
C GLY A 107 -2.14 -1.98 16.52
N ILE A 108 -0.93 -2.33 16.91
CA ILE A 108 0.30 -2.09 16.13
C ILE A 108 0.24 -2.82 14.78
N ALA A 109 -0.25 -4.07 14.74
CA ALA A 109 -0.41 -4.82 13.50
C ALA A 109 -1.29 -4.08 12.48
N PHE A 110 -2.42 -3.53 12.92
CA PHE A 110 -3.32 -2.76 12.05
C PHE A 110 -2.73 -1.40 11.65
N SER A 111 -1.98 -0.73 12.52
CA SER A 111 -1.34 0.54 12.20
C SER A 111 -0.23 0.41 11.14
N LYS A 112 0.36 -0.76 10.98
CA LYS A 112 1.42 -1.05 10.00
C LYS A 112 0.91 -1.48 8.62
N ILE A 113 -0.40 -1.64 8.42
CA ILE A 113 -0.98 -2.09 7.14
C ILE A 113 -0.64 -1.12 6.00
N ALA A 114 -0.73 0.19 6.24
CA ALA A 114 -0.54 1.21 5.21
C ALA A 114 0.85 1.18 4.53
N GLY A 115 1.90 0.86 5.28
CA GLY A 115 3.27 0.77 4.75
C GLY A 115 3.73 -0.66 4.45
N ASN A 116 2.87 -1.66 4.60
CA ASN A 116 3.27 -3.05 4.49
C ASN A 116 3.32 -3.53 3.06
N SER A 117 4.52 -3.90 2.58
CA SER A 117 4.75 -4.41 1.23
C SER A 117 4.00 -5.72 0.95
N PHE A 118 3.75 -6.55 1.97
CA PHE A 118 2.94 -7.75 1.84
C PHE A 118 1.50 -7.42 1.41
N ILE A 119 0.89 -6.40 2.02
CA ILE A 119 -0.43 -5.91 1.63
C ILE A 119 -0.40 -5.35 0.20
N GLY A 120 0.68 -4.65 -0.19
CA GLY A 120 0.88 -4.20 -1.57
C GLY A 120 0.89 -5.35 -2.58
N ILE A 121 1.64 -6.41 -2.29
CA ILE A 121 1.70 -7.61 -3.14
C ILE A 121 0.35 -8.34 -3.18
N LEU A 122 -0.31 -8.52 -2.03
CA LEU A 122 -1.63 -9.14 -1.95
C LEU A 122 -2.66 -8.37 -2.79
N SER A 123 -2.64 -7.05 -2.69
CA SER A 123 -3.51 -6.16 -3.48
C SER A 123 -3.24 -6.28 -4.99
N ALA A 124 -1.97 -6.42 -5.37
CA ALA A 124 -1.57 -6.64 -6.76
C ALA A 124 -2.10 -7.96 -7.30
N VAL A 125 -2.02 -9.04 -6.51
CA VAL A 125 -2.55 -10.35 -6.89
C VAL A 125 -4.07 -10.28 -7.07
N ILE A 126 -4.78 -9.63 -6.15
CA ILE A 126 -6.22 -9.43 -6.25
C ILE A 126 -6.55 -8.62 -7.51
N GLY A 127 -5.91 -7.46 -7.71
CA GLY A 127 -6.16 -6.58 -8.85
C GLY A 127 -5.86 -7.24 -10.19
N GLY A 128 -4.69 -7.90 -10.33
CA GLY A 128 -4.30 -8.61 -11.55
C GLY A 128 -5.23 -9.79 -11.86
N THR A 129 -5.60 -10.58 -10.85
CA THR A 129 -6.54 -11.70 -11.02
C THR A 129 -7.94 -11.20 -11.40
N CYS A 130 -8.43 -10.15 -10.73
CA CYS A 130 -9.71 -9.52 -11.08
C CYS A 130 -9.68 -8.98 -12.50
N TYR A 131 -8.58 -8.36 -12.91
CA TYR A 131 -8.41 -7.86 -14.27
C TYR A 131 -8.52 -8.98 -15.29
N ASN A 132 -7.72 -10.03 -15.15
CA ASN A 132 -7.70 -11.16 -16.09
C ASN A 132 -9.07 -11.86 -16.19
N LYS A 133 -9.81 -11.92 -15.07
CA LYS A 133 -11.10 -12.59 -15.03
C LYS A 133 -12.25 -11.74 -15.56
N PHE A 134 -12.22 -10.43 -15.37
CA PHE A 134 -13.36 -9.55 -15.62
C PHE A 134 -13.16 -8.56 -16.79
N LYS A 135 -11.97 -8.49 -17.40
CA LYS A 135 -11.68 -7.56 -18.51
C LYS A 135 -12.60 -7.71 -19.72
N ASP A 136 -13.10 -8.93 -19.98
CA ASP A 136 -13.96 -9.25 -21.12
C ASP A 136 -15.43 -9.44 -20.72
N THR A 137 -15.81 -9.12 -19.48
CA THR A 137 -17.17 -9.30 -18.98
C THR A 137 -18.12 -8.31 -19.66
N ARG A 138 -19.15 -8.85 -20.32
CA ARG A 138 -20.24 -8.08 -20.90
C ARG A 138 -21.37 -7.98 -19.90
N LEU A 139 -21.72 -6.76 -19.52
CA LEU A 139 -22.86 -6.48 -18.65
C LEU A 139 -24.14 -6.28 -19.47
N PRO A 140 -25.34 -6.48 -18.87
CA PRO A 140 -26.63 -6.16 -19.51
C PRO A 140 -26.69 -4.72 -20.02
N ASP A 141 -27.55 -4.45 -21.01
CA ASP A 141 -27.65 -3.16 -21.73
C ASP A 141 -27.81 -1.94 -20.80
N TRP A 142 -28.50 -2.09 -19.68
CA TRP A 142 -28.67 -1.02 -18.67
C TRP A 142 -27.41 -0.70 -17.86
N LEU A 143 -26.41 -1.59 -17.85
CA LEU A 143 -25.11 -1.41 -17.25
C LEU A 143 -23.96 -1.43 -18.28
N ALA A 144 -24.28 -1.37 -19.57
CA ALA A 144 -23.32 -1.46 -20.67
C ALA A 144 -22.18 -0.42 -20.55
N PHE A 145 -22.46 0.76 -19.94
CA PHE A 145 -21.44 1.79 -19.68
C PHE A 145 -20.29 1.28 -18.79
N PHE A 146 -20.57 0.37 -17.88
CA PHE A 146 -19.58 -0.23 -16.97
C PHE A 146 -18.97 -1.54 -17.50
N SER A 147 -19.32 -1.94 -18.73
CA SER A 147 -18.85 -3.19 -19.34
C SER A 147 -17.35 -3.15 -19.66
N GLY A 148 -16.72 -4.34 -19.74
CA GLY A 148 -15.31 -4.49 -20.08
C GLY A 148 -14.36 -4.05 -18.96
N LYS A 149 -13.27 -3.36 -19.33
CA LYS A 149 -12.20 -2.94 -18.40
C LYS A 149 -12.69 -2.05 -17.23
N ARG A 150 -13.79 -1.31 -17.40
CA ARG A 150 -14.39 -0.48 -16.34
C ARG A 150 -15.04 -1.32 -15.23
N CYS A 151 -15.55 -2.49 -15.58
CA CYS A 151 -16.12 -3.43 -14.62
C CYS A 151 -15.08 -3.94 -13.62
N VAL A 152 -13.82 -4.04 -14.04
CA VAL A 152 -12.73 -4.59 -13.23
C VAL A 152 -12.59 -3.84 -11.90
N ALA A 153 -12.58 -2.51 -11.91
CA ALA A 153 -12.43 -1.72 -10.68
C ALA A 153 -13.58 -1.95 -9.70
N ILE A 154 -14.83 -2.06 -10.20
CA ILE A 154 -16.02 -2.32 -9.38
C ILE A 154 -15.96 -3.72 -8.77
N MET A 155 -15.64 -4.73 -9.57
CA MET A 155 -15.51 -6.10 -9.10
C MET A 155 -14.37 -6.26 -8.10
N THR A 156 -13.24 -5.58 -8.35
CA THR A 156 -12.13 -5.53 -7.40
C THR A 156 -12.55 -4.92 -6.08
N ALA A 157 -13.30 -3.81 -6.08
CA ALA A 157 -13.80 -3.20 -4.85
C ALA A 157 -14.70 -4.15 -4.05
N VAL A 158 -15.63 -4.83 -4.71
CA VAL A 158 -16.53 -5.81 -4.05
C VAL A 158 -15.73 -6.96 -3.44
N ILE A 159 -14.78 -7.51 -4.19
CA ILE A 159 -13.91 -8.60 -3.70
C ILE A 159 -13.06 -8.12 -2.52
N CYS A 160 -12.55 -6.89 -2.58
CA CYS A 160 -11.74 -6.32 -1.49
C CYS A 160 -12.52 -6.13 -0.20
N ILE A 161 -13.83 -5.85 -0.25
CA ILE A 161 -14.67 -5.81 0.95
C ILE A 161 -14.66 -7.19 1.63
N VAL A 162 -14.89 -8.25 0.86
CA VAL A 162 -14.89 -9.63 1.39
C VAL A 162 -13.51 -10.01 1.93
N VAL A 163 -12.45 -9.71 1.18
CA VAL A 163 -11.06 -9.97 1.60
C VAL A 163 -10.71 -9.20 2.86
N SER A 164 -11.14 -7.94 2.99
CA SER A 164 -10.89 -7.13 4.19
C SER A 164 -11.57 -7.70 5.42
N VAL A 165 -12.79 -8.26 5.29
CA VAL A 165 -13.45 -8.96 6.40
C VAL A 165 -12.66 -10.18 6.82
N VAL A 166 -12.14 -10.97 5.89
CA VAL A 166 -11.28 -12.12 6.20
C VAL A 166 -9.98 -11.67 6.87
N LEU A 167 -9.35 -10.63 6.34
CA LEU A 167 -8.10 -10.07 6.89
C LEU A 167 -8.32 -9.47 8.29
N LEU A 168 -9.49 -8.92 8.59
CA LEU A 168 -9.79 -8.40 9.92
C LEU A 168 -9.54 -9.45 11.02
N PHE A 169 -9.83 -10.72 10.74
CA PHE A 169 -9.60 -11.83 11.67
C PHE A 169 -8.24 -12.50 11.46
N ALA A 170 -7.77 -12.60 10.24
CA ALA A 170 -6.52 -13.28 9.89
C ALA A 170 -5.28 -12.42 10.15
N TRP A 171 -5.37 -11.09 9.99
CA TRP A 171 -4.22 -10.19 10.07
C TRP A 171 -3.47 -10.23 11.41
N PRO A 172 -4.12 -10.21 12.58
CA PRO A 172 -3.42 -10.32 13.84
C PRO A 172 -2.64 -11.62 13.99
N LEU A 173 -3.16 -12.74 13.45
CA LEU A 173 -2.50 -14.04 13.46
C LEU A 173 -1.26 -14.05 12.55
N ILE A 174 -1.40 -13.50 11.33
CA ILE A 174 -0.31 -13.38 10.36
C ILE A 174 0.80 -12.50 10.93
N PHE A 175 0.44 -11.35 11.49
CA PHE A 175 1.40 -10.42 12.06
C PHE A 175 2.12 -11.02 13.28
N GLY A 176 1.38 -11.69 14.18
CA GLY A 176 1.95 -12.37 15.34
C GLY A 176 2.88 -13.54 14.98
N ALA A 177 2.72 -14.14 13.80
CA ALA A 177 3.62 -15.17 13.29
C ALA A 177 4.89 -14.60 12.62
N LEU A 178 4.86 -13.32 12.22
CA LEU A 178 5.97 -12.63 11.54
C LEU A 178 6.87 -11.85 12.51
N VAL A 179 6.40 -11.58 13.72
CA VAL A 179 7.10 -10.84 14.78
C VAL A 179 7.50 -11.78 15.91
#